data_21fa0a37a46257f3a1680f59e8a53d20
#
_entry.id   21fa0a37a46257f3a1680f59e8a53d20
#
_cell.length_a   1.000
_cell.length_b   1.000
_cell.length_c   1.000
_cell.angle_alpha   90.00
_cell.angle_beta   90.00
_cell.angle_gamma   90.00
#
_symmetry.space_group_name_H-M   'P 1'
#
loop_
_entity.id
_entity.type
_entity.pdbx_description
1 polymer ?
#
loop_
_entity_poly.entity_id
_entity_poly.type
_entity_poly.pdbx_seq_one_letter_code
_entity_poly.pdbx_strand_id
1 'polypeptide(L)'
;MSMANSLEVRCPMLDHKLAELAAQIPYSWNLKNGRGKQVLLKALGDRLPPELLNQPKRGFGVPLDIWFRGSLRTFLWDHLTSSSFLNRGIVSAEFVHYLLSEHDKGRRNNYHHLYKLLMLELWFRESDEYRDARCAERVEARVV
;
A
#
# COMPACT_ATOMS: atom_id res chain seq x y z
N MET A 1 -3.39 12.00 -8.88
CA MET A 1 -3.53 11.97 -10.35
C MET A 1 -4.55 12.98 -10.87
N SER A 2 -5.73 13.15 -10.26
CA SER A 2 -6.76 14.11 -10.72
C SER A 2 -6.26 15.56 -10.71
N MET A 3 -5.62 16.01 -9.63
CA MET A 3 -5.09 17.38 -9.53
C MET A 3 -3.99 17.68 -10.55
N ALA A 4 -3.20 16.69 -10.96
CA ALA A 4 -2.21 16.85 -12.03
C ALA A 4 -2.85 17.17 -13.40
N ASN A 5 -4.16 16.92 -13.54
CA ASN A 5 -4.96 17.23 -14.72
C ASN A 5 -5.96 18.36 -14.45
N SER A 6 -5.67 19.25 -13.50
CA SER A 6 -6.52 20.37 -13.11
C SER A 6 -7.94 19.98 -12.67
N LEU A 7 -8.13 18.73 -12.19
CA LEU A 7 -9.40 18.23 -11.72
C LEU A 7 -9.41 18.10 -10.20
N GLU A 8 -10.24 18.89 -9.54
CA GLU A 8 -10.46 18.78 -8.10
C GLU A 8 -11.47 17.67 -7.80
N VAL A 9 -11.06 16.71 -7.00
CA VAL A 9 -11.93 15.62 -6.51
C VAL A 9 -12.20 15.82 -5.03
N ARG A 10 -13.48 15.91 -4.67
CA ARG A 10 -13.94 15.97 -3.28
C ARG A 10 -14.72 14.71 -2.94
N CYS A 11 -14.41 14.11 -1.81
CA CYS A 11 -15.11 12.95 -1.31
C CYS A 11 -16.27 13.40 -0.41
N PRO A 12 -17.56 13.16 -0.75
CA PRO A 12 -18.69 13.56 0.09
C PRO A 12 -18.66 12.96 1.50
N MET A 13 -18.03 11.78 1.66
CA MET A 13 -17.91 11.12 2.95
C MET A 13 -16.88 11.76 3.90
N LEU A 14 -16.10 12.73 3.40
CA LEU A 14 -15.13 13.51 4.17
C LEU A 14 -15.62 14.95 4.45
N ASP A 15 -16.89 15.24 4.14
CA ASP A 15 -17.51 16.52 4.49
C ASP A 15 -17.54 16.72 6.02
N HIS A 16 -17.13 17.90 6.49
CA HIS A 16 -17.03 18.18 7.92
C HIS A 16 -18.39 18.08 8.65
N LYS A 17 -19.48 18.49 8.00
CA LYS A 17 -20.83 18.39 8.59
C LYS A 17 -21.24 16.94 8.76
N LEU A 18 -20.90 16.08 7.78
CA LEU A 18 -21.13 14.65 7.89
C LEU A 18 -20.27 14.02 9.00
N ALA A 19 -19.02 14.45 9.13
CA ALA A 19 -18.13 13.99 10.20
C ALA A 19 -18.63 14.39 11.59
N GLU A 20 -19.06 15.64 11.76
CA GLU A 20 -19.67 16.15 13.00
C GLU A 20 -20.96 15.39 13.37
N LEU A 21 -21.83 15.16 12.40
CA LEU A 21 -23.02 14.33 12.61
C LEU A 21 -22.65 12.89 12.99
N ALA A 22 -21.69 12.28 12.30
CA ALA A 22 -21.25 10.92 12.57
C ALA A 22 -20.64 10.77 13.97
N ALA A 23 -19.93 11.80 14.46
CA ALA A 23 -19.36 11.82 15.81
C ALA A 23 -20.41 11.84 16.92
N GLN A 24 -21.62 12.34 16.64
CA GLN A 24 -22.75 12.37 17.60
C GLN A 24 -23.50 11.04 17.67
N ILE A 25 -23.29 10.15 16.69
CA ILE A 25 -23.98 8.85 16.64
C ILE A 25 -23.32 7.87 17.62
N PRO A 26 -24.07 7.28 18.55
CA PRO A 26 -23.53 6.26 19.45
C PRO A 26 -22.89 5.10 18.68
N TYR A 27 -21.70 4.68 19.11
CA TYR A 27 -20.96 3.59 18.46
C TYR A 27 -21.78 2.30 18.31
N SER A 28 -22.60 1.98 19.31
CA SER A 28 -23.51 0.82 19.32
C SER A 28 -24.52 0.82 18.16
N TRP A 29 -24.83 1.98 17.60
CA TRP A 29 -25.72 2.08 16.44
C TRP A 29 -24.98 1.79 15.12
N ASN A 30 -23.67 2.03 15.09
CA ASN A 30 -22.86 1.79 13.90
C ASN A 30 -22.31 0.37 13.81
N LEU A 31 -22.24 -0.36 14.93
CA LEU A 31 -21.73 -1.72 14.97
C LEU A 31 -22.78 -2.67 15.52
N LYS A 32 -23.21 -3.66 14.74
CA LYS A 32 -24.09 -4.73 15.15
C LYS A 32 -23.56 -6.08 14.70
N ASN A 33 -23.39 -7.02 15.62
CA ASN A 33 -22.89 -8.37 15.33
C ASN A 33 -21.59 -8.39 14.54
N GLY A 34 -20.63 -7.52 14.89
CA GLY A 34 -19.35 -7.39 14.18
C GLY A 34 -19.42 -6.68 12.81
N ARG A 35 -20.62 -6.30 12.37
CA ARG A 35 -20.83 -5.61 11.09
C ARG A 35 -20.95 -4.10 11.31
N GLY A 36 -20.05 -3.33 10.73
CA GLY A 36 -20.04 -1.88 10.81
C GLY A 36 -20.99 -1.18 9.83
N LYS A 37 -21.02 0.15 9.88
CA LYS A 37 -21.77 1.04 8.97
C LYS A 37 -23.32 0.85 9.04
N GLN A 38 -23.85 0.39 10.14
CA GLN A 38 -25.27 0.05 10.26
C GLN A 38 -26.21 1.24 10.01
N VAL A 39 -25.87 2.43 10.51
CA VAL A 39 -26.67 3.65 10.29
C VAL A 39 -26.69 4.00 8.81
N LEU A 40 -25.53 3.97 8.14
CA LEU A 40 -25.45 4.24 6.70
C LEU A 40 -26.23 3.22 5.88
N LEU A 41 -26.12 1.94 6.20
CA LEU A 41 -26.84 0.88 5.51
C LEU A 41 -28.37 1.01 5.69
N LYS A 42 -28.84 1.43 6.87
CA LYS A 42 -30.26 1.71 7.09
C LYS A 42 -30.75 2.94 6.33
N ALA A 43 -29.95 4.00 6.30
CA ALA A 43 -30.30 5.24 5.59
C ALA A 43 -30.37 5.06 4.06
N LEU A 44 -29.60 4.12 3.52
CA LEU A 44 -29.50 3.86 2.08
C LEU A 44 -30.13 2.55 1.62
N GLY A 45 -30.71 1.77 2.56
CA GLY A 45 -31.19 0.41 2.29
C GLY A 45 -32.18 0.32 1.14
N ASP A 46 -33.10 1.27 1.06
CA ASP A 46 -34.12 1.31 -0.02
C ASP A 46 -33.55 1.79 -1.38
N ARG A 47 -32.31 2.30 -1.39
CA ARG A 47 -31.66 2.86 -2.58
C ARG A 47 -30.56 1.94 -3.12
N LEU A 48 -30.20 0.89 -2.39
CA LEU A 48 -29.13 -0.03 -2.76
C LEU A 48 -29.68 -1.42 -3.07
N PRO A 49 -29.15 -2.08 -4.12
CA PRO A 49 -29.50 -3.48 -4.38
C PRO A 49 -29.22 -4.38 -3.16
N PRO A 50 -30.09 -5.32 -2.85
CA PRO A 50 -29.92 -6.24 -1.69
C PRO A 50 -28.61 -7.01 -1.71
N GLU A 51 -28.08 -7.31 -2.90
CA GLU A 51 -26.81 -8.00 -3.10
C GLU A 51 -25.63 -7.18 -2.55
N LEU A 52 -25.66 -5.85 -2.67
CA LEU A 52 -24.63 -4.96 -2.13
C LEU A 52 -24.72 -4.86 -0.60
N LEU A 53 -25.95 -4.88 -0.04
CA LEU A 53 -26.14 -4.80 1.39
C LEU A 53 -25.59 -6.03 2.13
N ASN A 54 -25.57 -7.18 1.47
CA ASN A 54 -25.18 -8.46 2.08
C ASN A 54 -23.75 -8.91 1.74
N GLN A 55 -23.00 -8.13 0.98
CA GLN A 55 -21.62 -8.49 0.64
C GLN A 55 -20.69 -8.48 1.86
N PRO A 56 -19.80 -9.46 1.98
CA PRO A 56 -18.74 -9.41 2.98
C PRO A 56 -17.80 -8.24 2.68
N LYS A 57 -17.29 -7.61 3.75
CA LYS A 57 -16.32 -6.54 3.63
C LYS A 57 -15.07 -7.05 2.90
N ARG A 58 -14.77 -6.49 1.75
CA ARG A 58 -13.51 -6.69 1.02
C ARG A 58 -12.68 -5.42 1.12
N GLY A 59 -11.39 -5.57 1.46
CA GLY A 59 -10.43 -4.47 1.40
C GLY A 59 -10.01 -4.21 -0.04
N PHE A 60 -9.46 -3.04 -0.31
CA PHE A 60 -8.77 -2.75 -1.57
C PHE A 60 -7.38 -3.39 -1.50
N GLY A 61 -7.30 -4.65 -1.83
CA GLY A 61 -6.05 -5.39 -1.87
C GLY A 61 -5.58 -5.58 -3.30
N VAL A 62 -4.33 -5.21 -3.57
CA VAL A 62 -3.65 -5.62 -4.80
C VAL A 62 -3.19 -7.06 -4.59
N PRO A 63 -3.34 -7.97 -5.56
CA PRO A 63 -2.98 -9.38 -5.42
C PRO A 63 -1.46 -9.59 -5.48
N LEU A 64 -0.71 -8.91 -4.59
CA LEU A 64 0.74 -8.94 -4.56
C LEU A 64 1.31 -10.33 -4.30
N ASP A 65 0.59 -11.16 -3.56
CA ASP A 65 0.96 -12.54 -3.30
C ASP A 65 1.03 -13.37 -4.59
N ILE A 66 0.10 -13.15 -5.51
CA ILE A 66 0.08 -13.80 -6.83
C ILE A 66 1.17 -13.20 -7.73
N TRP A 67 1.29 -11.88 -7.75
CA TRP A 67 2.27 -11.20 -8.59
C TRP A 67 3.71 -11.52 -8.19
N PHE A 68 4.00 -11.61 -6.92
CA PHE A 68 5.34 -11.94 -6.41
C PHE A 68 5.74 -13.40 -6.65
N ARG A 69 4.79 -14.32 -6.88
CA ARG A 69 5.05 -15.66 -7.36
C ARG A 69 5.06 -15.78 -8.89
N GLY A 70 4.51 -14.79 -9.58
CA GLY A 70 4.33 -14.76 -11.04
C GLY A 70 5.11 -13.65 -11.72
N SER A 71 4.38 -12.66 -12.26
CA SER A 71 4.94 -11.61 -13.12
C SER A 71 6.00 -10.73 -12.48
N LEU A 72 5.94 -10.51 -11.18
CA LEU A 72 6.94 -9.70 -10.45
C LEU A 72 7.99 -10.55 -9.71
N ARG A 73 8.02 -11.87 -9.91
CA ARG A 73 8.94 -12.76 -9.20
C ARG A 73 10.40 -12.38 -9.47
N THR A 74 10.81 -12.30 -10.71
CA THR A 74 12.19 -11.95 -11.10
C THR A 74 12.57 -10.58 -10.58
N PHE A 75 11.71 -9.59 -10.77
CA PHE A 75 11.92 -8.24 -10.26
C PHE A 75 12.15 -8.22 -8.74
N LEU A 76 11.34 -8.96 -8.00
CA LEU A 76 11.46 -9.05 -6.54
C LEU A 76 12.80 -9.69 -6.11
N TRP A 77 13.18 -10.80 -6.74
CA TRP A 77 14.44 -11.48 -6.48
C TRP A 77 15.63 -10.58 -6.78
N ASP A 78 15.69 -10.00 -7.98
CA ASP A 78 16.81 -9.16 -8.42
C ASP A 78 17.05 -7.98 -7.49
N HIS A 79 15.99 -7.36 -6.96
CA HIS A 79 16.13 -6.24 -6.04
C HIS A 79 16.56 -6.68 -4.65
N LEU A 80 15.91 -7.69 -4.08
CA LEU A 80 16.15 -8.08 -2.68
C LEU A 80 17.40 -8.94 -2.49
N THR A 81 17.96 -9.54 -3.55
CA THR A 81 19.24 -10.26 -3.49
C THR A 81 20.39 -9.47 -4.09
N SER A 82 20.17 -8.23 -4.50
CA SER A 82 21.23 -7.37 -5.01
C SER A 82 22.29 -7.08 -3.94
N SER A 83 23.54 -6.95 -4.36
CA SER A 83 24.62 -6.55 -3.46
C SER A 83 24.37 -5.19 -2.81
N SER A 84 23.74 -4.25 -3.53
CA SER A 84 23.36 -2.95 -2.98
C SER A 84 22.41 -3.08 -1.80
N PHE A 85 21.40 -3.91 -1.89
CA PHE A 85 20.44 -4.14 -0.79
C PHE A 85 21.08 -4.88 0.39
N LEU A 86 21.76 -5.98 0.13
CA LEU A 86 22.34 -6.83 1.18
C LEU A 86 23.46 -6.13 1.95
N ASN A 87 24.31 -5.34 1.27
CA ASN A 87 25.39 -4.60 1.91
C ASN A 87 24.91 -3.44 2.79
N ARG A 88 23.65 -3.05 2.71
CA ARG A 88 23.08 -2.06 3.66
C ARG A 88 22.97 -2.60 5.10
N GLY A 89 23.01 -3.91 5.28
CA GLY A 89 23.02 -4.54 6.61
C GLY A 89 21.70 -4.39 7.39
N ILE A 90 20.60 -4.04 6.73
CA ILE A 90 19.28 -3.85 7.37
C ILE A 90 18.68 -5.19 7.77
N VAL A 91 18.85 -6.20 6.90
CA VAL A 91 18.40 -7.58 7.12
C VAL A 91 19.49 -8.55 6.66
N SER A 92 19.57 -9.72 7.30
CA SER A 92 20.55 -10.74 6.87
C SER A 92 20.14 -11.36 5.53
N ALA A 93 21.14 -11.74 4.72
CA ALA A 93 20.92 -12.40 3.44
C ALA A 93 20.14 -13.71 3.59
N GLU A 94 20.43 -14.48 4.64
CA GLU A 94 19.77 -15.75 4.93
C GLU A 94 18.27 -15.54 5.18
N PHE A 95 17.92 -14.49 5.92
CA PHE A 95 16.51 -14.17 6.20
C PHE A 95 15.75 -13.73 4.94
N VAL A 96 16.38 -12.93 4.09
CA VAL A 96 15.79 -12.53 2.79
C VAL A 96 15.56 -13.76 1.91
N HIS A 97 16.56 -14.63 1.76
CA HIS A 97 16.44 -15.87 1.00
C HIS A 97 15.37 -16.80 1.56
N TYR A 98 15.26 -16.88 2.88
CA TYR A 98 14.21 -17.65 3.55
C TYR A 98 12.81 -17.12 3.18
N LEU A 99 12.58 -15.80 3.30
CA LEU A 99 11.29 -15.18 2.98
C LEU A 99 10.89 -15.42 1.52
N LEU A 100 11.82 -15.21 0.59
CA LEU A 100 11.62 -15.42 -0.85
C LEU A 100 11.30 -16.87 -1.17
N SER A 101 12.12 -17.81 -0.67
CA SER A 101 11.97 -19.24 -0.95
C SER A 101 10.67 -19.82 -0.40
N GLU A 102 10.29 -19.45 0.82
CA GLU A 102 9.04 -19.92 1.44
C GLU A 102 7.81 -19.35 0.73
N HIS A 103 7.92 -18.10 0.25
CA HIS A 103 6.85 -17.47 -0.53
C HIS A 103 6.69 -18.14 -1.90
N ASP A 104 7.78 -18.35 -2.63
CA ASP A 104 7.80 -19.00 -3.95
C ASP A 104 7.24 -20.41 -3.93
N LYS A 105 7.63 -21.20 -2.91
CA LYS A 105 7.15 -22.57 -2.72
C LYS A 105 5.71 -22.65 -2.22
N GLY A 106 5.05 -21.50 -1.97
CA GLY A 106 3.69 -21.45 -1.45
C GLY A 106 3.52 -21.95 -0.01
N ARG A 107 4.64 -22.25 0.70
CA ARG A 107 4.59 -22.75 2.08
C ARG A 107 4.18 -21.68 3.08
N ARG A 108 4.59 -20.44 2.83
CA ARG A 108 4.19 -19.28 3.63
C ARG A 108 3.87 -18.10 2.73
N ASN A 109 2.83 -17.36 3.07
CA ASN A 109 2.49 -16.13 2.36
C ASN A 109 3.21 -14.94 3.00
N ASN A 110 4.43 -14.65 2.52
CA ASN A 110 5.31 -13.61 3.04
C ASN A 110 5.18 -12.28 2.29
N TYR A 111 4.17 -12.09 1.42
CA TYR A 111 4.10 -10.94 0.53
C TYR A 111 4.17 -9.59 1.27
N HIS A 112 3.61 -9.47 2.47
CA HIS A 112 3.66 -8.23 3.26
C HIS A 112 5.10 -7.85 3.67
N HIS A 113 5.92 -8.83 4.06
CA HIS A 113 7.32 -8.59 4.41
C HIS A 113 8.14 -8.27 3.16
N LEU A 114 7.95 -9.04 2.11
CA LEU A 114 8.63 -8.85 0.83
C LEU A 114 8.29 -7.49 0.21
N TYR A 115 7.02 -7.08 0.27
CA TYR A 115 6.61 -5.75 -0.20
C TYR A 115 7.29 -4.62 0.58
N LYS A 116 7.35 -4.71 1.90
CA LYS A 116 8.01 -3.68 2.72
C LYS A 116 9.50 -3.58 2.40
N LEU A 117 10.18 -4.71 2.26
CA LEU A 117 11.60 -4.74 1.90
C LEU A 117 11.84 -4.19 0.49
N LEU A 118 11.00 -4.57 -0.47
CA LEU A 118 11.08 -4.06 -1.83
C LEU A 118 10.87 -2.54 -1.89
N MET A 119 9.83 -2.02 -1.21
CA MET A 119 9.58 -0.58 -1.15
C MET A 119 10.73 0.18 -0.50
N LEU A 120 11.35 -0.39 0.52
CA LEU A 120 12.51 0.19 1.17
C LEU A 120 13.72 0.26 0.22
N GLU A 121 14.00 -0.82 -0.52
CA GLU A 121 15.10 -0.83 -1.51
C GLU A 121 14.85 0.16 -2.65
N LEU A 122 13.63 0.21 -3.20
CA LEU A 122 13.27 1.16 -4.25
C LEU A 122 13.41 2.60 -3.76
N TRP A 123 13.01 2.88 -2.53
CA TRP A 123 13.19 4.20 -1.93
C TRP A 123 14.67 4.58 -1.76
N PHE A 124 15.51 3.64 -1.35
CA PHE A 124 16.96 3.90 -1.26
C PHE A 124 17.57 4.21 -2.62
N ARG A 125 17.24 3.44 -3.65
CA ARG A 125 17.74 3.67 -5.01
C ARG A 125 17.37 5.05 -5.52
N GLU A 126 16.11 5.42 -5.40
CA GLU A 126 15.62 6.75 -5.79
C GLU A 126 16.32 7.86 -4.99
N SER A 127 16.51 7.66 -3.68
CA SER A 127 17.19 8.64 -2.83
C SER A 127 18.69 8.77 -3.14
N ASP A 128 19.35 7.69 -3.52
CA ASP A 128 20.76 7.70 -3.90
C ASP A 128 20.93 8.41 -5.26
N GLU A 129 20.10 8.10 -6.25
CA GLU A 129 20.08 8.78 -7.56
C GLU A 129 19.84 10.29 -7.42
N TYR A 130 18.87 10.69 -6.59
CA TYR A 130 18.60 12.10 -6.33
C TYR A 130 19.78 12.83 -5.68
N ARG A 131 20.49 12.17 -4.77
CA ARG A 131 21.66 12.71 -4.08
C ARG A 131 22.82 12.91 -5.06
N ASP A 132 23.06 11.92 -5.91
CA ASP A 132 24.12 11.95 -6.91
C ASP A 132 23.85 13.03 -7.97
N ALA A 133 22.63 13.16 -8.45
CA ALA A 133 22.21 14.22 -9.37
C ALA A 133 22.46 15.63 -8.78
N ARG A 134 22.08 15.85 -7.52
CA ARG A 134 22.33 17.14 -6.85
C ARG A 134 23.80 17.42 -6.57
N CYS A 135 24.60 16.38 -6.37
CA CYS A 135 26.05 16.55 -6.24
C CYS A 135 26.67 16.96 -7.58
N ALA A 136 26.25 16.37 -8.69
CA ALA A 136 26.70 16.73 -10.03
C ALA A 136 26.37 18.19 -10.37
N GLU A 137 25.13 18.62 -10.17
CA GLU A 137 24.70 20.01 -10.38
C GLU A 137 25.55 21.04 -9.57
N ARG A 138 25.87 20.68 -8.31
CA ARG A 138 26.71 21.55 -7.45
C ARG A 138 28.15 21.64 -7.90
N VAL A 139 28.68 20.60 -8.52
CA VAL A 139 30.03 20.59 -9.08
C VAL A 139 30.08 21.48 -10.33
N GLU A 140 29.12 21.34 -11.24
CA GLU A 140 28.99 22.15 -12.44
C GLU A 140 28.83 23.64 -12.12
N ALA A 141 28.01 23.99 -11.13
CA ALA A 141 27.79 25.37 -10.69
C ALA A 141 29.00 26.02 -10.00
N ARG A 142 30.06 25.26 -9.65
CA ARG A 142 31.30 25.77 -9.06
C ARG A 142 32.42 25.96 -10.08
N VAL A 143 32.25 25.47 -11.29
CA VAL A 143 33.26 25.53 -12.37
C VAL A 143 32.99 26.72 -13.30
N VAL A 144 31.87 27.40 -13.15
CA VAL A 144 31.52 28.66 -13.82
C VAL A 144 31.74 29.81 -12.86
#